data_414e70a1d8e59efe82a7dbc1632cf61c
#
_entry.id   414e70a1d8e59efe82a7dbc1632cf61c
#
_cell.length_a   1.000
_cell.length_b   1.000
_cell.length_c   1.000
_cell.angle_alpha   90.00
_cell.angle_beta   90.00
_cell.angle_gamma   90.00
#
_symmetry.space_group_name_H-M   'P 1'
#
loop_
_entity.id
_entity.type
_entity.pdbx_description
1 polymer ?
#
loop_
_entity_poly.entity_id
_entity_poly.type
_entity_poly.pdbx_seq_one_letter_code
_entity_poly.pdbx_strand_id
1 'polypeptide(L)'
;QAIYALVTKSANDVATAVAEKLGGSERAFAKRMTRKARALGMSRTTFRNASGLPHSKQRSTARDMARLSIAMRRDFPQYFKYFSTKSFNWKGRKFSNHNKLLSKFNGTDGIKTGYINASGFNLVATVTRNNVKLIGVVFGGKTSRSRDAHMMDILERQFKRIKPAHARQQLA
;
A
#
# COMPACT_ATOMS: atom_id res chain seq x y z
N GLN A 1 -13.93 -11.21 5.35
CA GLN A 1 -12.75 -12.08 5.54
C GLN A 1 -11.74 -11.93 4.41
N ALA A 2 -12.14 -11.94 3.12
CA ALA A 2 -11.22 -11.79 1.98
C ALA A 2 -10.35 -10.54 2.09
N ILE A 3 -10.91 -9.38 2.45
CA ILE A 3 -10.14 -8.13 2.62
C ILE A 3 -9.03 -8.31 3.68
N TYR A 4 -9.32 -8.94 4.82
CA TYR A 4 -8.31 -9.22 5.85
C TYR A 4 -7.19 -10.12 5.33
N ALA A 5 -7.52 -11.19 4.60
CA ALA A 5 -6.53 -12.09 3.99
C ALA A 5 -5.65 -11.32 2.98
N LEU A 6 -6.23 -10.45 2.16
CA LEU A 6 -5.50 -9.64 1.19
C LEU A 6 -4.57 -8.62 1.85
N VAL A 7 -5.04 -7.88 2.87
CA VAL A 7 -4.25 -6.79 3.45
C VAL A 7 -3.19 -7.29 4.43
N THR A 8 -3.46 -8.36 5.20
CA THR A 8 -2.53 -8.85 6.23
C THR A 8 -1.61 -9.95 5.71
N LYS A 9 -2.18 -11.04 5.16
CA LYS A 9 -1.43 -12.21 4.69
C LYS A 9 -0.90 -12.03 3.27
N SER A 10 -1.48 -11.09 2.49
CA SER A 10 -1.17 -10.97 1.06
C SER A 10 -1.47 -12.27 0.29
N ALA A 11 -2.64 -12.85 0.54
CA ALA A 11 -3.07 -14.14 0.01
C ALA A 11 -3.30 -14.04 -1.51
N ASN A 12 -2.39 -14.61 -2.30
CA ASN A 12 -2.41 -14.55 -3.76
C ASN A 12 -3.61 -15.31 -4.35
N ASP A 13 -3.92 -16.47 -3.78
CA ASP A 13 -5.08 -17.30 -4.10
C ASP A 13 -6.40 -16.55 -3.93
N VAL A 14 -6.55 -15.84 -2.81
CA VAL A 14 -7.72 -14.98 -2.54
C VAL A 14 -7.78 -13.83 -3.54
N ALA A 15 -6.65 -13.23 -3.92
CA ALA A 15 -6.62 -12.16 -4.92
C ALA A 15 -7.10 -12.68 -6.29
N THR A 16 -6.64 -13.86 -6.70
CA THR A 16 -7.08 -14.51 -7.95
C THR A 16 -8.56 -14.85 -7.91
N ALA A 17 -9.04 -15.49 -6.84
CA ALA A 17 -10.47 -15.85 -6.70
C ALA A 17 -11.38 -14.62 -6.74
N VAL A 18 -11.01 -13.51 -6.08
CA VAL A 18 -11.76 -12.25 -6.14
C VAL A 18 -11.74 -11.66 -7.56
N ALA A 19 -10.58 -11.71 -8.22
CA ALA A 19 -10.44 -11.21 -9.59
C ALA A 19 -11.31 -12.00 -10.59
N GLU A 20 -11.33 -13.31 -10.49
CA GLU A 20 -12.16 -14.19 -11.31
C GLU A 20 -13.65 -13.93 -11.06
N LYS A 21 -14.07 -13.86 -9.80
CA LYS A 21 -15.46 -13.56 -9.44
C LYS A 21 -15.95 -12.22 -9.99
N LEU A 22 -15.12 -11.18 -9.95
CA LEU A 22 -15.50 -9.82 -10.36
C LEU A 22 -15.21 -9.52 -11.83
N GLY A 23 -14.32 -10.26 -12.47
CA GLY A 23 -13.84 -9.99 -13.82
C GLY A 23 -14.15 -11.10 -14.82
N GLY A 24 -14.69 -12.24 -14.39
CA GLY A 24 -14.87 -13.45 -15.21
C GLY A 24 -13.56 -14.22 -15.40
N SER A 25 -12.42 -13.56 -15.37
CA SER A 25 -11.09 -14.17 -15.32
C SER A 25 -10.07 -13.19 -14.71
N GLU A 26 -8.99 -13.69 -14.13
CA GLU A 26 -7.91 -12.86 -13.60
C GLU A 26 -7.33 -11.93 -14.68
N ARG A 27 -7.17 -12.44 -15.91
CA ARG A 27 -6.69 -11.63 -17.05
C ARG A 27 -7.62 -10.46 -17.38
N ALA A 28 -8.94 -10.71 -17.42
CA ALA A 28 -9.93 -9.66 -17.68
C ALA A 28 -9.95 -8.65 -16.53
N PHE A 29 -9.84 -9.11 -15.29
CA PHE A 29 -9.74 -8.24 -14.12
C PHE A 29 -8.47 -7.39 -14.13
N ALA A 30 -7.30 -7.93 -14.48
CA ALA A 30 -6.06 -7.18 -14.62
C ALA A 30 -6.15 -6.07 -15.69
N LYS A 31 -6.89 -6.30 -16.77
CA LYS A 31 -7.23 -5.25 -17.75
C LYS A 31 -8.09 -4.14 -17.12
N ARG A 32 -9.08 -4.50 -16.30
CA ARG A 32 -9.91 -3.53 -15.54
C ARG A 32 -9.03 -2.73 -14.55
N MET A 33 -8.14 -3.39 -13.82
CA MET A 33 -7.18 -2.74 -12.93
C MET A 33 -6.31 -1.73 -13.69
N THR A 34 -5.83 -2.07 -14.87
CA THR A 34 -5.01 -1.19 -15.70
C THR A 34 -5.82 0.01 -16.21
N ARG A 35 -7.08 -0.18 -16.66
CA ARG A 35 -7.97 0.93 -17.03
C ARG A 35 -8.23 1.86 -15.83
N LYS A 36 -8.52 1.30 -14.66
CA LYS A 36 -8.71 2.10 -13.44
C LYS A 36 -7.43 2.88 -13.09
N ALA A 37 -6.27 2.26 -13.21
CA ALA A 37 -4.98 2.95 -13.00
C ALA A 37 -4.83 4.16 -13.95
N ARG A 38 -5.15 4.01 -15.23
CA ARG A 38 -5.12 5.14 -16.19
C ARG A 38 -6.07 6.25 -15.77
N ALA A 39 -7.31 5.92 -15.38
CA ALA A 39 -8.29 6.89 -14.90
C ALA A 39 -7.86 7.63 -13.63
N LEU A 40 -6.98 7.02 -12.81
CA LEU A 40 -6.37 7.63 -11.63
C LEU A 40 -5.08 8.42 -11.96
N GLY A 41 -4.72 8.56 -13.23
CA GLY A 41 -3.49 9.23 -13.66
C GLY A 41 -2.21 8.43 -13.45
N MET A 42 -2.31 7.10 -13.22
CA MET A 42 -1.18 6.19 -13.08
C MET A 42 -0.66 5.79 -14.48
N SER A 43 -0.07 6.72 -15.20
CA SER A 43 0.29 6.58 -16.61
C SER A 43 1.36 5.51 -16.87
N ARG A 44 2.17 5.18 -15.87
CA ARG A 44 3.29 4.22 -15.97
C ARG A 44 3.01 2.88 -15.28
N THR A 45 1.74 2.58 -14.99
CA THR A 45 1.33 1.34 -14.32
C THR A 45 0.56 0.43 -15.27
N THR A 46 0.95 -0.83 -15.33
CA THR A 46 0.24 -1.88 -16.06
C THR A 46 0.15 -3.11 -15.18
N PHE A 47 -1.06 -3.58 -14.95
CA PHE A 47 -1.34 -4.82 -14.23
C PHE A 47 -1.55 -5.98 -15.21
N ARG A 48 -1.08 -7.18 -14.84
CA ARG A 48 -1.20 -8.44 -15.61
C ARG A 48 -1.84 -9.56 -14.80
N ASN A 49 -1.83 -9.43 -13.48
CA ASN A 49 -2.52 -10.29 -12.53
C ASN A 49 -3.05 -9.47 -11.35
N ALA A 50 -3.83 -10.10 -10.49
CA ALA A 50 -4.44 -9.47 -9.32
C ALA A 50 -3.55 -9.49 -8.07
N SER A 51 -2.58 -10.40 -8.03
CA SER A 51 -1.78 -10.70 -6.84
C SER A 51 -0.46 -9.92 -6.76
N GLY A 52 0.07 -9.45 -7.89
CA GLY A 52 1.40 -8.87 -7.98
C GLY A 52 2.52 -9.89 -8.20
N LEU A 53 2.19 -11.15 -8.48
CA LEU A 53 3.16 -12.16 -8.85
C LEU A 53 3.94 -11.76 -10.12
N PRO A 54 5.17 -12.27 -10.32
CA PRO A 54 6.03 -11.86 -11.42
C PRO A 54 5.38 -11.98 -12.79
N HIS A 55 5.49 -10.93 -13.58
CA HIS A 55 5.12 -10.93 -15.00
C HIS A 55 5.93 -9.86 -15.73
N SER A 56 6.58 -10.21 -16.85
CA SER A 56 7.51 -9.33 -17.58
C SER A 56 6.92 -7.98 -18.02
N LYS A 57 5.61 -7.93 -18.26
CA LYS A 57 4.88 -6.72 -18.67
C LYS A 57 4.10 -6.04 -17.53
N GLN A 58 4.25 -6.49 -16.28
CA GLN A 58 3.65 -5.85 -15.10
C GLN A 58 4.60 -4.81 -14.55
N ARG A 59 4.18 -3.56 -14.48
CA ARG A 59 5.03 -2.44 -14.08
C ARG A 59 4.26 -1.40 -13.28
N SER A 60 4.96 -0.72 -12.39
CA SER A 60 4.46 0.47 -11.69
C SER A 60 5.61 1.41 -11.34
N THR A 61 5.29 2.55 -10.73
CA THR A 61 6.25 3.51 -10.20
C THR A 61 5.84 3.95 -8.80
N ALA A 62 6.80 4.46 -8.02
CA ALA A 62 6.52 4.99 -6.68
C ALA A 62 5.46 6.12 -6.74
N ARG A 63 5.54 7.00 -7.74
CA ARG A 63 4.56 8.09 -7.94
C ARG A 63 3.15 7.56 -8.22
N ASP A 64 3.03 6.55 -9.06
CA ASP A 64 1.73 5.96 -9.40
C ASP A 64 1.12 5.25 -8.17
N MET A 65 1.93 4.53 -7.37
CA MET A 65 1.44 3.90 -6.15
C MET A 65 1.04 4.94 -5.09
N ALA A 66 1.71 6.08 -5.03
CA ALA A 66 1.28 7.20 -4.18
C ALA A 66 -0.09 7.75 -4.65
N ARG A 67 -0.31 7.92 -5.96
CA ARG A 67 -1.62 8.32 -6.52
C ARG A 67 -2.73 7.34 -6.17
N LEU A 68 -2.45 6.03 -6.31
CA LEU A 68 -3.40 4.99 -5.90
C LEU A 68 -3.76 5.12 -4.42
N SER A 69 -2.77 5.36 -3.57
CA SER A 69 -2.96 5.49 -2.13
C SER A 69 -3.82 6.70 -1.76
N ILE A 70 -3.61 7.84 -2.44
CA ILE A 70 -4.43 9.04 -2.30
C ILE A 70 -5.87 8.73 -2.71
N ALA A 71 -6.07 8.11 -3.88
CA ALA A 71 -7.39 7.75 -4.39
C ALA A 71 -8.12 6.79 -3.44
N MET A 72 -7.43 5.75 -2.94
CA MET A 72 -8.00 4.81 -1.97
C MET A 72 -8.53 5.50 -0.72
N ARG A 73 -7.76 6.44 -0.17
CA ARG A 73 -8.17 7.19 1.04
C ARG A 73 -9.31 8.17 0.76
N ARG A 74 -9.28 8.83 -0.39
CA ARG A 74 -10.31 9.81 -0.80
C ARG A 74 -11.64 9.13 -1.14
N ASP A 75 -11.59 8.08 -1.95
CA ASP A 75 -12.77 7.46 -2.56
C ASP A 75 -13.40 6.39 -1.65
N PHE A 76 -12.62 5.81 -0.73
CA PHE A 76 -13.02 4.72 0.15
C PHE A 76 -12.60 4.92 1.61
N PRO A 77 -12.86 6.08 2.23
CA PRO A 77 -12.40 6.39 3.59
C PRO A 77 -12.91 5.40 4.63
N GLN A 78 -14.17 4.93 4.50
CA GLN A 78 -14.79 3.97 5.41
C GLN A 78 -14.12 2.59 5.39
N TYR A 79 -13.46 2.21 4.28
CA TYR A 79 -12.75 0.94 4.14
C TYR A 79 -11.25 1.08 4.43
N PHE A 80 -10.72 2.29 4.53
CA PHE A 80 -9.28 2.50 4.72
C PHE A 80 -8.75 1.89 6.03
N LYS A 81 -9.59 1.77 7.05
CA LYS A 81 -9.31 1.12 8.33
C LYS A 81 -8.77 -0.32 8.21
N TYR A 82 -9.14 -1.05 7.15
CA TYR A 82 -8.65 -2.41 6.96
C TYR A 82 -7.12 -2.47 6.78
N PHE A 83 -6.50 -1.43 6.24
CA PHE A 83 -5.05 -1.38 6.05
C PHE A 83 -4.26 -1.26 7.36
N SER A 84 -4.89 -0.80 8.45
CA SER A 84 -4.28 -0.73 9.78
C SER A 84 -4.41 -2.03 10.59
N THR A 85 -5.02 -3.07 10.04
CA THR A 85 -5.20 -4.36 10.71
C THR A 85 -3.85 -5.02 10.95
N LYS A 86 -3.46 -5.19 12.22
CA LYS A 86 -2.17 -5.80 12.61
C LYS A 86 -2.16 -7.31 12.44
N SER A 87 -3.29 -7.96 12.68
CA SER A 87 -3.45 -9.40 12.50
C SER A 87 -4.93 -9.77 12.39
N PHE A 88 -5.23 -10.95 11.84
CA PHE A 88 -6.57 -11.54 11.89
C PHE A 88 -6.49 -13.06 12.14
N ASN A 89 -7.59 -13.61 12.65
CA ASN A 89 -7.70 -15.05 12.91
C ASN A 89 -8.60 -15.69 11.83
N TRP A 90 -8.15 -16.84 11.34
CA TRP A 90 -8.90 -17.65 10.39
C TRP A 90 -8.73 -19.13 10.71
N LYS A 91 -9.82 -19.87 10.93
CA LYS A 91 -9.82 -21.31 11.32
C LYS A 91 -8.80 -21.61 12.41
N GLY A 92 -8.85 -20.88 13.52
CA GLY A 92 -7.96 -21.05 14.68
C GLY A 92 -6.52 -20.58 14.48
N ARG A 93 -6.13 -20.11 13.30
CA ARG A 93 -4.76 -19.63 13.00
C ARG A 93 -4.71 -18.12 12.96
N LYS A 94 -3.69 -17.54 13.61
CA LYS A 94 -3.40 -16.10 13.58
C LYS A 94 -2.47 -15.76 12.44
N PHE A 95 -2.86 -14.78 11.63
CA PHE A 95 -2.06 -14.23 10.53
C PHE A 95 -1.69 -12.78 10.84
N SER A 96 -0.39 -12.50 10.95
CA SER A 96 0.12 -11.16 11.21
C SER A 96 0.33 -10.38 9.92
N ASN A 97 0.13 -9.05 9.98
CA ASN A 97 0.41 -8.18 8.85
C ASN A 97 1.91 -8.12 8.55
N HIS A 98 2.25 -8.16 7.26
CA HIS A 98 3.63 -8.02 6.81
C HIS A 98 4.16 -6.57 6.94
N ASN A 99 3.28 -5.58 7.07
CA ASN A 99 3.65 -4.19 7.32
C ASN A 99 4.00 -3.98 8.80
N LYS A 100 5.27 -4.13 9.14
CA LYS A 100 5.76 -3.98 10.51
C LYS A 100 5.70 -2.53 11.04
N LEU A 101 5.57 -1.53 10.16
CA LEU A 101 5.43 -0.13 10.57
C LEU A 101 4.16 0.11 11.37
N LEU A 102 3.10 -0.68 11.17
CA LEU A 102 1.86 -0.61 11.95
C LEU A 102 2.08 -0.76 13.47
N SER A 103 3.18 -1.37 13.88
CA SER A 103 3.55 -1.52 15.30
C SER A 103 4.81 -0.75 15.68
N LYS A 104 5.65 -0.36 14.70
CA LYS A 104 6.98 0.22 14.96
C LYS A 104 7.07 1.72 14.70
N PHE A 105 6.11 2.30 13.99
CA PHE A 105 6.18 3.71 13.61
C PHE A 105 4.85 4.40 13.92
N ASN A 106 4.90 5.34 14.85
CA ASN A 106 3.71 6.02 15.37
C ASN A 106 2.92 6.73 14.27
N GLY A 107 1.60 6.60 14.31
CA GLY A 107 0.69 7.20 13.34
C GLY A 107 0.53 6.39 12.05
N THR A 108 1.20 5.23 11.89
CA THR A 108 1.03 4.38 10.70
C THR A 108 -0.36 3.76 10.65
N ASP A 109 -1.07 3.97 9.53
CA ASP A 109 -2.43 3.49 9.30
C ASP A 109 -2.60 2.70 7.98
N GLY A 110 -1.49 2.37 7.30
CA GLY A 110 -1.48 1.59 6.06
C GLY A 110 -0.12 1.52 5.39
N ILE A 111 0.02 0.96 4.19
CA ILE A 111 -1.01 0.31 3.36
C ILE A 111 -0.60 -1.12 3.07
N LYS A 112 0.52 -1.32 2.30
CA LYS A 112 0.83 -2.67 1.80
C LYS A 112 2.30 -2.87 1.51
N THR A 113 2.80 -4.04 1.89
CA THR A 113 4.11 -4.56 1.47
C THR A 113 3.99 -5.38 0.19
N GLY A 114 5.08 -5.51 -0.55
CA GLY A 114 5.22 -6.43 -1.67
C GLY A 114 6.65 -6.95 -1.75
N TYR A 115 6.81 -8.13 -2.30
CA TYR A 115 8.12 -8.71 -2.61
C TYR A 115 8.03 -9.62 -3.83
N ILE A 116 8.91 -9.42 -4.75
CA ILE A 116 9.31 -10.38 -5.79
C ILE A 116 10.83 -10.25 -6.00
N ASN A 117 11.49 -11.31 -6.47
CA ASN A 117 12.94 -11.29 -6.68
C ASN A 117 13.39 -10.11 -7.57
N ALA A 118 12.65 -9.83 -8.64
CA ALA A 118 12.99 -8.78 -9.59
C ALA A 118 12.89 -7.35 -9.05
N SER A 119 12.02 -7.09 -8.06
CA SER A 119 11.82 -5.73 -7.50
C SER A 119 12.30 -5.59 -6.06
N GLY A 120 12.77 -6.67 -5.41
CA GLY A 120 13.13 -6.63 -3.99
C GLY A 120 11.94 -6.35 -3.06
N PHE A 121 12.23 -5.84 -1.87
CA PHE A 121 11.22 -5.55 -0.85
C PHE A 121 10.62 -4.16 -1.05
N ASN A 122 9.29 -4.12 -1.19
CA ASN A 122 8.51 -2.92 -1.50
C ASN A 122 7.56 -2.57 -0.35
N LEU A 123 7.24 -1.29 -0.20
CA LEU A 123 6.28 -0.80 0.79
C LEU A 123 5.63 0.49 0.31
N VAL A 124 4.33 0.54 0.44
CA VAL A 124 3.56 1.80 0.49
C VAL A 124 3.08 1.95 1.92
N ALA A 125 3.45 3.05 2.57
CA ALA A 125 3.02 3.38 3.92
C ALA A 125 2.28 4.71 3.95
N THR A 126 1.28 4.78 4.83
CA THR A 126 0.61 6.02 5.18
C THR A 126 0.75 6.25 6.68
N VAL A 127 0.98 7.50 7.04
CA VAL A 127 1.20 7.92 8.43
C VAL A 127 0.48 9.23 8.67
N THR A 128 -0.27 9.30 9.76
CA THR A 128 -0.97 10.51 10.20
C THR A 128 -0.45 10.92 11.57
N ARG A 129 0.06 12.15 11.68
CA ARG A 129 0.48 12.77 12.96
C ARG A 129 0.06 14.24 12.97
N ASN A 130 -0.55 14.69 14.06
CA ASN A 130 -0.95 16.10 14.24
C ASN A 130 -1.68 16.67 13.00
N ASN A 131 -2.69 15.95 12.50
CA ASN A 131 -3.47 16.25 11.29
C ASN A 131 -2.67 16.31 9.98
N VAL A 132 -1.36 16.04 10.00
CA VAL A 132 -0.53 15.92 8.81
C VAL A 132 -0.53 14.46 8.36
N LYS A 133 -0.88 14.24 7.08
CA LYS A 133 -0.92 12.92 6.45
C LYS A 133 0.20 12.81 5.41
N LEU A 134 1.06 11.81 5.57
CA LEU A 134 2.12 11.51 4.61
C LEU A 134 1.91 10.14 3.97
N ILE A 135 2.31 10.03 2.71
CA ILE A 135 2.39 8.77 1.98
C ILE A 135 3.83 8.57 1.55
N GLY A 136 4.43 7.48 1.99
CA GLY A 136 5.75 7.03 1.57
C GLY A 136 5.65 5.83 0.63
N VAL A 137 6.51 5.78 -0.38
CA VAL A 137 6.66 4.63 -1.28
C VAL A 137 8.13 4.30 -1.43
N VAL A 138 8.48 3.06 -1.08
CA VAL A 138 9.83 2.51 -1.24
C VAL A 138 9.75 1.25 -2.10
N PHE A 139 10.54 1.20 -3.16
CA PHE A 139 10.76 0.03 -4.00
C PHE A 139 12.23 -0.39 -3.95
N GLY A 140 12.48 -1.68 -4.10
CA GLY A 140 13.84 -2.21 -4.29
C GLY A 140 14.67 -2.36 -3.01
N GLY A 141 14.06 -2.45 -1.85
CA GLY A 141 14.80 -2.74 -0.62
C GLY A 141 15.51 -4.10 -0.68
N LYS A 142 16.75 -4.16 -0.19
CA LYS A 142 17.53 -5.42 -0.13
C LYS A 142 16.91 -6.43 0.86
N THR A 143 16.37 -5.95 1.96
CA THR A 143 15.68 -6.74 2.99
C THR A 143 14.43 -6.03 3.46
N SER A 144 13.50 -6.74 4.10
CA SER A 144 12.34 -6.11 4.74
C SER A 144 12.76 -5.10 5.81
N ARG A 145 13.83 -5.40 6.57
CA ARG A 145 14.35 -4.54 7.62
C ARG A 145 14.92 -3.23 7.06
N SER A 146 15.76 -3.29 6.02
CA SER A 146 16.35 -2.09 5.41
C SER A 146 15.30 -1.23 4.72
N ARG A 147 14.30 -1.85 4.05
CA ARG A 147 13.15 -1.14 3.48
C ARG A 147 12.35 -0.38 4.55
N ASP A 148 12.05 -1.05 5.68
CA ASP A 148 11.31 -0.44 6.79
C ASP A 148 12.09 0.72 7.40
N ALA A 149 13.39 0.54 7.66
CA ALA A 149 14.26 1.59 8.20
C ALA A 149 14.31 2.82 7.26
N HIS A 150 14.48 2.58 5.95
CA HIS A 150 14.49 3.65 4.97
C HIS A 150 13.15 4.39 4.89
N MET A 151 12.02 3.66 4.93
CA MET A 151 10.70 4.26 4.95
C MET A 151 10.50 5.15 6.19
N MET A 152 10.87 4.67 7.37
CA MET A 152 10.75 5.44 8.61
C MET A 152 11.62 6.71 8.56
N ASP A 153 12.84 6.62 8.04
CA ASP A 153 13.75 7.75 7.91
C ASP A 153 13.18 8.84 6.97
N ILE A 154 12.71 8.48 5.77
CA ILE A 154 12.16 9.48 4.85
C ILE A 154 10.88 10.13 5.40
N LEU A 155 10.01 9.37 6.07
CA LEU A 155 8.79 9.91 6.68
C LEU A 155 9.12 10.83 7.85
N GLU A 156 10.05 10.44 8.74
CA GLU A 156 10.46 11.25 9.87
C GLU A 156 11.08 12.59 9.43
N ARG A 157 11.96 12.54 8.42
CA ARG A 157 12.52 13.77 7.82
C ARG A 157 11.46 14.70 7.26
N GLN A 158 10.40 14.15 6.64
CA GLN A 158 9.31 14.98 6.11
C GLN A 158 8.45 15.57 7.22
N PHE A 159 8.11 14.83 8.28
CA PHE A 159 7.39 15.38 9.43
C PHE A 159 8.16 16.52 10.09
N LYS A 160 9.49 16.44 10.21
CA LYS A 160 10.33 17.53 10.74
C LYS A 160 10.32 18.80 9.86
N ARG A 161 10.13 18.65 8.54
CA ARG A 161 10.09 19.79 7.59
C ARG A 161 8.74 20.49 7.56
N ILE A 162 7.66 19.78 7.89
CA ILE A 162 6.30 20.33 7.86
C ILE A 162 6.07 21.04 9.19
N LYS A 163 6.09 22.37 9.17
CA LYS A 163 5.71 23.19 10.34
C LYS A 163 4.23 22.95 10.64
N PRO A 164 3.81 22.78 11.90
CA PRO A 164 2.41 22.71 12.28
C PRO A 164 1.65 23.95 11.75
N ALA A 165 0.38 23.75 11.33
CA ALA A 165 -0.44 24.83 10.76
C ALA A 165 -0.55 26.05 11.70
N HIS A 166 -0.53 25.85 13.02
CA HIS A 166 -0.54 26.91 14.02
C HIS A 166 0.70 27.81 13.99
N ALA A 167 1.85 27.30 13.56
CA ALA A 167 3.05 28.14 13.41
C ALA A 167 3.01 29.04 12.17
N ARG A 168 2.12 28.79 11.22
CA ARG A 168 1.93 29.66 10.03
C ARG A 168 1.02 30.86 10.29
N GLN A 169 0.09 30.75 11.25
CA GLN A 169 -0.81 31.86 11.63
C GLN A 169 -0.17 32.91 12.54
N GLN A 170 0.97 32.60 13.20
CA GLN A 170 1.68 33.56 14.05
C GLN A 170 2.75 34.38 13.30
N LEU A 171 2.97 34.13 12.02
CA LEU A 171 3.95 34.81 11.16
C LEU A 171 3.30 35.65 10.06
N ALA A 172 1.97 35.78 10.07
CA ALA A 172 1.18 36.68 9.22
C ALA A 172 0.55 37.78 10.05
#